data_bcf82a9508f584df3e9da697cf741237
#
_entry.id   bcf82a9508f584df3e9da697cf741237
#
_cell.length_a   1.000
_cell.length_b   1.000
_cell.length_c   1.000
_cell.angle_alpha   90.00
_cell.angle_beta   90.00
_cell.angle_gamma   90.00
#
_symmetry.space_group_name_H-M   'P 1'
#
loop_
_entity.id
_entity.type
_entity.pdbx_description
1 polymer ?
#
loop_
_entity_poly.entity_id
_entity_poly.type
_entity_poly.pdbx_seq_one_letter_code
_entity_poly.pdbx_strand_id
1 'polypeptide(L)'
;MSRHLTLCALWLLPLWACAADGTSGPRYLVEQGSRANELQIRLTMQGNPPFTLLPARQLPGSTAPISPKLVCLADNQPVTLNQPFSCQEVGWQVTLTPAPALGADASAQASLLFAPNRWLLTEWGNLVRQQGSRQGDVCLPDGSCQPLPDLNQPPLILPFGLATVPVAKRDPRLLLSHDETANQLDLPALQQQMNEIIDYLAFQLDVTPPTHPWRLVWLGRDVATRSLGGAAGDQVFVANYPTRDGKPTPQAPLRLLRTSAHEAVHILSTAPQPTWVNESLAEYLAIKALRRFRLHQVTAVNELAERGKQLPHGESGLYRAAREVMAGDRSYYPLFYVKGSSFWETLDRELQHNDATLARLLPQLGWLLPQLGWLADGRFDTASNELLAGTIGSETWRRLSRHYLGEPR
;
A
#
# COMPACT_ATOMS: atom_id res chain seq x y z
N MET A 1 -65.27 -27.43 -41.35
CA MET A 1 -64.09 -28.25 -41.36
C MET A 1 -62.87 -27.35 -41.60
N SER A 2 -62.22 -26.88 -40.58
CA SER A 2 -61.05 -26.00 -40.70
C SER A 2 -59.93 -26.58 -39.86
N ARG A 3 -58.80 -26.97 -40.49
CA ARG A 3 -57.63 -27.58 -39.88
C ARG A 3 -56.66 -26.48 -39.47
N HIS A 4 -56.42 -26.32 -38.16
CA HIS A 4 -55.37 -25.49 -37.65
C HIS A 4 -54.02 -26.25 -37.64
N LEU A 5 -53.10 -25.78 -38.47
CA LEU A 5 -51.69 -26.22 -38.39
C LEU A 5 -50.96 -25.39 -37.29
N THR A 6 -50.51 -26.07 -36.27
CA THR A 6 -49.66 -25.51 -35.21
C THR A 6 -48.20 -25.61 -35.66
N LEU A 7 -47.55 -24.48 -35.97
CA LEU A 7 -46.11 -24.40 -36.22
C LEU A 7 -45.38 -24.35 -34.86
N CYS A 8 -44.60 -25.41 -34.54
CA CYS A 8 -43.61 -25.39 -33.50
C CYS A 8 -42.38 -24.63 -33.98
N ALA A 9 -42.19 -23.42 -33.48
CA ALA A 9 -40.94 -22.67 -33.67
C ALA A 9 -39.89 -23.19 -32.65
N LEU A 10 -38.89 -23.94 -33.13
CA LEU A 10 -37.68 -24.26 -32.37
C LEU A 10 -36.83 -23.00 -32.23
N TRP A 11 -36.74 -22.48 -31.03
CA TRP A 11 -35.77 -21.44 -30.65
C TRP A 11 -34.41 -22.10 -30.44
N LEU A 12 -33.51 -21.94 -31.42
CA LEU A 12 -32.07 -22.21 -31.27
C LEU A 12 -31.50 -21.04 -30.44
N LEU A 13 -31.30 -21.31 -29.15
CA LEU A 13 -30.46 -20.44 -28.29
C LEU A 13 -29.02 -20.56 -28.76
N PRO A 14 -28.33 -19.46 -29.11
CA PRO A 14 -26.90 -19.52 -29.32
C PRO A 14 -26.23 -19.78 -27.95
N LEU A 15 -25.55 -20.92 -27.84
CA LEU A 15 -24.56 -21.16 -26.81
C LEU A 15 -23.44 -20.10 -26.99
N TRP A 16 -23.55 -19.01 -26.27
CA TRP A 16 -22.40 -18.13 -26.07
C TRP A 16 -21.43 -18.90 -25.15
N ALA A 17 -20.50 -19.62 -25.78
CA ALA A 17 -19.27 -19.99 -25.12
C ALA A 17 -18.62 -18.67 -24.72
N CYS A 18 -18.64 -18.35 -23.42
CA CYS A 18 -17.71 -17.40 -22.84
C CYS A 18 -16.31 -17.95 -23.13
N ALA A 19 -15.73 -17.51 -24.25
CA ALA A 19 -14.28 -17.58 -24.41
C ALA A 19 -13.74 -16.78 -23.23
N ALA A 20 -13.17 -17.44 -22.25
CA ALA A 20 -12.31 -16.81 -21.29
C ALA A 20 -11.22 -16.13 -22.13
N ASP A 21 -11.26 -14.79 -22.23
CA ASP A 21 -10.18 -14.00 -22.79
C ASP A 21 -8.92 -14.44 -22.05
N GLY A 22 -8.10 -15.25 -22.73
CA GLY A 22 -6.85 -15.77 -22.19
C GLY A 22 -5.98 -14.58 -21.84
N THR A 23 -5.80 -14.33 -20.54
CA THR A 23 -4.83 -13.38 -20.03
C THR A 23 -3.50 -13.65 -20.72
N SER A 24 -2.99 -12.64 -21.39
CA SER A 24 -1.81 -12.77 -22.28
C SER A 24 -0.48 -12.78 -21.49
N GLY A 25 -0.49 -13.09 -20.21
CA GLY A 25 0.64 -13.05 -19.29
C GLY A 25 0.96 -14.39 -18.60
N PRO A 26 2.13 -14.51 -17.93
CA PRO A 26 2.48 -15.67 -17.12
C PRO A 26 1.47 -15.83 -15.97
N ARG A 27 1.24 -17.07 -15.55
CA ARG A 27 0.26 -17.38 -14.50
C ARG A 27 0.94 -17.96 -13.27
N TYR A 28 0.70 -17.31 -12.14
CA TYR A 28 1.14 -17.77 -10.82
C TYR A 28 -0.03 -18.45 -10.13
N LEU A 29 0.17 -19.67 -9.63
CA LEU A 29 -0.77 -20.36 -8.76
C LEU A 29 -0.16 -20.43 -7.37
N VAL A 30 -0.88 -19.91 -6.37
CA VAL A 30 -0.47 -19.90 -4.97
C VAL A 30 -1.28 -20.97 -4.26
N GLU A 31 -0.61 -21.93 -3.64
CA GLU A 31 -1.25 -23.04 -2.90
C GLU A 31 -0.62 -23.17 -1.51
N GLN A 32 -1.34 -23.81 -0.59
CA GLN A 32 -0.77 -24.18 0.70
C GLN A 32 0.34 -25.20 0.49
N GLY A 33 1.51 -24.96 1.09
CA GLY A 33 2.62 -25.89 1.06
C GLY A 33 2.43 -27.09 1.98
N SER A 34 3.46 -27.94 2.09
CA SER A 34 3.44 -29.13 2.94
C SER A 34 3.41 -28.81 4.44
N ARG A 35 3.90 -27.64 4.83
CA ARG A 35 3.85 -27.12 6.19
C ARG A 35 2.84 -25.98 6.30
N ALA A 36 2.25 -25.81 7.48
CA ALA A 36 1.25 -24.77 7.71
C ALA A 36 1.76 -23.35 7.44
N ASN A 37 3.06 -23.11 7.61
CA ASN A 37 3.71 -21.81 7.38
C ASN A 37 4.41 -21.71 6.02
N GLU A 38 4.06 -22.56 5.07
CA GLU A 38 4.63 -22.53 3.72
C GLU A 38 3.54 -22.36 2.66
N LEU A 39 3.83 -21.55 1.66
CA LEU A 39 3.08 -21.50 0.42
C LEU A 39 3.94 -22.10 -0.70
N GLN A 40 3.32 -22.87 -1.56
CA GLN A 40 3.90 -23.33 -2.81
C GLN A 40 3.42 -22.40 -3.92
N ILE A 41 4.36 -21.81 -4.66
CA ILE A 41 4.05 -21.01 -5.85
C ILE A 41 4.48 -21.78 -7.08
N ARG A 42 3.59 -21.88 -8.04
CA ARG A 42 3.83 -22.42 -9.38
C ARG A 42 3.64 -21.32 -10.39
N LEU A 43 4.63 -21.10 -11.22
CA LEU A 43 4.60 -20.14 -12.33
C LEU A 43 4.60 -20.89 -13.65
N THR A 44 3.53 -20.74 -14.41
CA THR A 44 3.45 -21.19 -15.80
C THR A 44 3.89 -20.04 -16.71
N MET A 45 4.95 -20.28 -17.50
CA MET A 45 5.52 -19.32 -18.42
C MET A 45 4.61 -19.07 -19.60
N GLN A 46 4.65 -17.84 -20.09
CA GLN A 46 3.99 -17.48 -21.35
C GLN A 46 4.98 -17.49 -22.50
N GLY A 47 4.54 -17.98 -23.66
CA GLY A 47 5.34 -18.01 -24.90
C GLY A 47 6.17 -19.26 -25.03
N ASN A 48 7.24 -19.15 -25.83
CA ASN A 48 8.15 -20.26 -26.14
C ASN A 48 9.51 -20.05 -25.48
N PRO A 49 10.19 -21.12 -25.03
CA PRO A 49 11.55 -21.02 -24.52
C PRO A 49 12.55 -20.49 -25.57
N PRO A 50 13.69 -19.92 -25.19
CA PRO A 50 14.16 -19.81 -23.80
C PRO A 50 13.47 -18.70 -22.99
N PHE A 51 13.22 -18.95 -21.70
CA PHE A 51 12.69 -17.97 -20.75
C PHE A 51 13.80 -17.42 -19.87
N THR A 52 13.60 -16.24 -19.31
CA THR A 52 14.44 -15.66 -18.26
C THR A 52 13.56 -15.14 -17.12
N LEU A 53 13.93 -15.45 -15.89
CA LEU A 53 13.27 -14.90 -14.70
C LEU A 53 14.11 -13.80 -14.07
N LEU A 54 13.45 -12.69 -13.79
CA LEU A 54 13.99 -11.56 -13.04
C LEU A 54 13.70 -11.72 -11.55
N PRO A 55 14.54 -11.13 -10.67
CA PRO A 55 14.27 -11.13 -9.23
C PRO A 55 12.90 -10.55 -8.90
N ALA A 56 12.34 -11.00 -7.78
CA ALA A 56 11.17 -10.38 -7.16
C ALA A 56 11.47 -8.92 -6.79
N ARG A 57 10.42 -8.09 -6.69
CA ARG A 57 10.52 -6.74 -6.13
C ARG A 57 11.15 -6.80 -4.74
N GLN A 58 12.14 -5.95 -4.48
CA GLN A 58 12.82 -5.88 -3.18
C GLN A 58 12.26 -4.75 -2.33
N LEU A 59 12.23 -4.95 -1.02
CA LEU A 59 11.89 -3.87 -0.08
C LEU A 59 12.90 -2.73 -0.20
N PRO A 60 12.45 -1.47 -0.22
CA PRO A 60 13.35 -0.32 -0.21
C PRO A 60 14.33 -0.38 0.97
N GLY A 61 15.62 -0.21 0.69
CA GLY A 61 16.68 -0.29 1.70
C GLY A 61 17.07 -1.70 2.13
N SER A 62 16.58 -2.76 1.49
CA SER A 62 17.08 -4.11 1.69
C SER A 62 18.50 -4.24 1.12
N THR A 63 19.45 -4.67 1.95
CA THR A 63 20.87 -4.84 1.57
C THR A 63 21.16 -6.18 0.89
N ALA A 64 20.28 -7.16 1.06
CA ALA A 64 20.41 -8.48 0.44
C ALA A 64 19.14 -8.82 -0.34
N PRO A 65 19.24 -9.12 -1.64
CA PRO A 65 18.11 -9.57 -2.42
C PRO A 65 17.64 -10.92 -1.88
N ILE A 66 16.39 -10.96 -1.44
CA ILE A 66 15.72 -12.22 -1.11
C ILE A 66 15.34 -12.85 -2.44
N SER A 67 15.88 -14.03 -2.73
CA SER A 67 15.53 -14.78 -3.94
C SER A 67 15.09 -16.17 -3.53
N PRO A 68 13.91 -16.62 -3.96
CA PRO A 68 13.45 -17.98 -3.69
C PRO A 68 14.33 -19.00 -4.44
N LYS A 69 14.38 -20.21 -3.91
CA LYS A 69 14.99 -21.35 -4.62
C LYS A 69 14.03 -21.84 -5.68
N LEU A 70 14.33 -21.58 -6.93
CA LEU A 70 13.49 -21.92 -8.07
C LEU A 70 13.86 -23.32 -8.59
N VAL A 71 12.84 -24.11 -8.90
CA VAL A 71 13.02 -25.43 -9.53
C VAL A 71 12.08 -25.59 -10.73
N CYS A 72 12.56 -26.22 -11.77
CA CYS A 72 11.74 -26.67 -12.88
C CYS A 72 10.85 -27.82 -12.41
N LEU A 73 9.54 -27.75 -12.63
CA LEU A 73 8.62 -28.78 -12.14
C LEU A 73 8.62 -30.05 -12.99
N ALA A 74 9.16 -30.01 -14.22
CA ALA A 74 9.23 -31.17 -15.10
C ALA A 74 10.34 -32.16 -14.71
N ASP A 75 11.49 -31.66 -14.23
CA ASP A 75 12.69 -32.47 -14.00
C ASP A 75 13.41 -32.18 -12.66
N ASN A 76 12.85 -31.29 -11.84
CA ASN A 76 13.41 -30.82 -10.56
C ASN A 76 14.79 -30.14 -10.67
N GLN A 77 15.17 -29.68 -11.86
CA GLN A 77 16.44 -28.95 -12.03
C GLN A 77 16.33 -27.53 -11.46
N PRO A 78 17.40 -27.01 -10.84
CA PRO A 78 17.40 -25.64 -10.34
C PRO A 78 17.34 -24.64 -11.49
N VAL A 79 16.53 -23.59 -11.31
CA VAL A 79 16.45 -22.45 -12.23
C VAL A 79 17.16 -21.25 -11.62
N THR A 80 18.07 -20.65 -12.39
CA THR A 80 18.85 -19.49 -11.95
C THR A 80 18.24 -18.20 -12.51
N LEU A 81 18.07 -17.19 -11.64
CA LEU A 81 17.61 -15.87 -12.06
C LEU A 81 18.60 -15.21 -13.05
N ASN A 82 18.06 -14.41 -13.95
CA ASN A 82 18.81 -13.71 -15.00
C ASN A 82 19.58 -14.63 -15.97
N GLN A 83 19.24 -15.93 -15.99
CA GLN A 83 19.82 -16.89 -16.93
C GLN A 83 18.69 -17.51 -17.79
N PRO A 84 18.97 -17.77 -19.08
CA PRO A 84 17.99 -18.44 -19.94
C PRO A 84 17.80 -19.91 -19.55
N PHE A 85 16.56 -20.40 -19.62
CA PHE A 85 16.19 -21.79 -19.37
C PHE A 85 14.99 -22.20 -20.25
N SER A 86 14.68 -23.49 -20.30
CA SER A 86 13.66 -24.03 -21.23
C SER A 86 12.45 -24.68 -20.53
N CYS A 87 12.34 -24.56 -19.22
CA CYS A 87 11.25 -25.14 -18.44
C CYS A 87 9.97 -24.30 -18.52
N GLN A 88 8.84 -24.92 -18.84
CA GLN A 88 7.54 -24.24 -18.97
C GLN A 88 6.90 -23.91 -17.61
N GLU A 89 7.16 -24.70 -16.57
CA GLU A 89 6.63 -24.49 -15.23
C GLU A 89 7.74 -24.49 -14.19
N VAL A 90 7.79 -23.42 -13.39
CA VAL A 90 8.76 -23.24 -12.30
C VAL A 90 8.03 -23.16 -10.97
N GLY A 91 8.55 -23.86 -9.97
CA GLY A 91 8.01 -23.87 -8.62
C GLY A 91 9.00 -23.35 -7.59
N TRP A 92 8.46 -22.75 -6.51
CA TRP A 92 9.23 -22.39 -5.32
C TRP A 92 8.35 -22.29 -4.08
N GLN A 93 8.99 -22.24 -2.92
CA GLN A 93 8.31 -22.10 -1.63
C GLN A 93 8.50 -20.70 -1.06
N VAL A 94 7.45 -20.20 -0.41
CA VAL A 94 7.47 -18.96 0.39
C VAL A 94 7.18 -19.34 1.83
N THR A 95 8.07 -18.97 2.74
CA THR A 95 7.85 -19.17 4.18
C THR A 95 7.11 -17.96 4.76
N LEU A 96 5.97 -18.23 5.39
CA LEU A 96 5.16 -17.23 6.08
C LEU A 96 5.68 -17.04 7.51
N THR A 97 5.74 -15.79 7.95
CA THR A 97 6.05 -15.48 9.35
C THR A 97 4.78 -15.61 10.20
N PRO A 98 4.77 -16.41 11.27
CA PRO A 98 3.62 -16.49 12.17
C PRO A 98 3.30 -15.11 12.75
N ALA A 99 2.06 -14.67 12.66
CA ALA A 99 1.63 -13.34 13.09
C ALA A 99 1.95 -13.03 14.57
N PRO A 100 1.81 -13.98 15.52
CA PRO A 100 2.22 -13.76 16.91
C PRO A 100 3.73 -13.66 17.14
N ALA A 101 4.55 -14.23 16.24
CA ALA A 101 6.01 -14.24 16.36
C ALA A 101 6.69 -12.98 15.82
N LEU A 102 5.91 -12.00 15.35
CA LEU A 102 6.46 -10.77 14.81
C LEU A 102 7.11 -9.95 15.91
N GLY A 103 8.45 -9.89 15.88
CA GLY A 103 9.23 -8.97 16.71
C GLY A 103 9.02 -7.50 16.38
N ALA A 104 9.78 -6.62 17.06
CA ALA A 104 9.67 -5.17 16.89
C ALA A 104 9.88 -4.67 15.45
N ASP A 105 10.54 -5.46 14.60
CA ASP A 105 10.93 -5.10 13.23
C ASP A 105 10.00 -5.67 12.14
N ALA A 106 8.92 -6.34 12.53
CA ALA A 106 8.01 -6.93 11.55
C ALA A 106 7.18 -5.86 10.84
N SER A 107 7.56 -5.62 9.61
CA SER A 107 6.84 -4.74 8.69
C SER A 107 5.42 -5.27 8.42
N ALA A 108 4.45 -4.37 8.28
CA ALA A 108 3.14 -4.69 7.71
C ALA A 108 3.23 -5.23 6.27
N GLN A 109 4.42 -5.13 5.66
CA GLN A 109 4.75 -5.64 4.33
C GLN A 109 5.22 -7.11 4.35
N ALA A 110 5.32 -7.76 5.50
CA ALA A 110 5.73 -9.16 5.59
C ALA A 110 4.60 -10.11 5.13
N SER A 111 4.99 -11.25 4.56
CA SER A 111 4.06 -12.36 4.32
C SER A 111 3.78 -13.09 5.62
N LEU A 112 2.50 -13.23 6.00
CA LEU A 112 2.07 -13.58 7.35
C LEU A 112 1.19 -14.82 7.37
N LEU A 113 1.36 -15.67 8.38
CA LEU A 113 0.46 -16.74 8.74
C LEU A 113 -0.36 -16.36 9.98
N PHE A 114 -1.68 -16.37 9.88
CA PHE A 114 -2.60 -16.15 11.02
C PHE A 114 -3.09 -17.47 11.62
N ALA A 115 -3.42 -18.44 10.76
CA ALA A 115 -3.85 -19.80 11.08
C ALA A 115 -3.70 -20.66 9.82
N PRO A 116 -3.86 -21.99 9.89
CA PRO A 116 -3.93 -22.82 8.70
C PRO A 116 -4.96 -22.28 7.71
N ASN A 117 -4.58 -22.13 6.45
CA ASN A 117 -5.38 -21.53 5.36
C ASN A 117 -5.84 -20.08 5.61
N ARG A 118 -5.17 -19.34 6.49
CA ARG A 118 -5.40 -17.92 6.73
C ARG A 118 -4.07 -17.17 6.71
N TRP A 119 -3.80 -16.46 5.63
CA TRP A 119 -2.51 -15.82 5.43
C TRP A 119 -2.59 -14.54 4.61
N LEU A 120 -1.52 -13.79 4.65
CA LEU A 120 -1.25 -12.64 3.81
C LEU A 120 0.04 -12.92 3.03
N LEU A 121 -0.03 -12.94 1.71
CA LEU A 121 1.14 -12.98 0.84
C LEU A 121 1.42 -11.58 0.32
N THR A 122 2.66 -11.13 0.43
CA THR A 122 3.12 -9.90 -0.19
C THR A 122 4.10 -10.21 -1.32
N GLU A 123 4.15 -9.32 -2.32
CA GLU A 123 5.04 -9.49 -3.47
C GLU A 123 6.53 -9.47 -3.09
N TRP A 124 6.88 -8.71 -2.06
CA TRP A 124 8.25 -8.44 -1.67
C TRP A 124 9.11 -9.69 -1.46
N GLY A 125 10.14 -9.86 -2.32
CA GLY A 125 11.04 -11.01 -2.26
C GLY A 125 10.42 -12.36 -2.66
N ASN A 126 9.12 -12.42 -2.93
CA ASN A 126 8.37 -13.66 -3.07
C ASN A 126 7.94 -13.99 -4.51
N LEU A 127 7.65 -13.00 -5.33
CA LEU A 127 7.14 -13.20 -6.69
C LEU A 127 8.18 -12.76 -7.72
N VAL A 128 8.90 -13.73 -8.28
CA VAL A 128 9.82 -13.52 -9.41
C VAL A 128 9.03 -13.20 -10.68
N ARG A 129 9.64 -12.56 -11.67
CA ARG A 129 8.96 -12.07 -12.87
C ARG A 129 9.56 -12.66 -14.13
N GLN A 130 8.73 -13.05 -15.09
CA GLN A 130 9.19 -13.42 -16.42
C GLN A 130 9.63 -12.17 -17.18
N GLN A 131 10.86 -12.18 -17.72
CA GLN A 131 11.38 -11.09 -18.54
C GLN A 131 10.58 -10.95 -19.83
N GLY A 132 10.26 -9.72 -20.21
CA GLY A 132 9.56 -9.42 -21.47
C GLY A 132 8.05 -9.72 -21.46
N SER A 133 7.50 -10.28 -20.38
CA SER A 133 6.06 -10.39 -20.20
C SER A 133 5.51 -9.08 -19.62
N ARG A 134 4.29 -8.71 -20.04
CA ARG A 134 3.64 -7.48 -19.52
C ARG A 134 3.12 -7.72 -18.11
N GLN A 135 2.02 -8.40 -17.95
CA GLN A 135 1.40 -8.66 -16.65
C GLN A 135 1.09 -10.15 -16.54
N GLY A 136 1.36 -10.71 -15.37
CA GLY A 136 0.94 -12.06 -15.03
C GLY A 136 -0.23 -12.03 -14.06
N ASP A 137 -0.98 -13.11 -13.98
CA ASP A 137 -2.03 -13.26 -12.98
C ASP A 137 -1.56 -14.12 -11.81
N VAL A 138 -1.80 -13.63 -10.58
CA VAL A 138 -1.56 -14.38 -9.36
C VAL A 138 -2.90 -14.91 -8.84
N CYS A 139 -3.06 -16.22 -8.91
CA CYS A 139 -4.31 -16.92 -8.60
C CYS A 139 -4.21 -17.61 -7.24
N LEU A 140 -5.26 -17.48 -6.44
CA LEU A 140 -5.41 -18.05 -5.12
C LEU A 140 -6.09 -19.43 -5.16
N PRO A 141 -6.06 -20.21 -4.07
CA PRO A 141 -6.67 -21.55 -4.02
C PRO A 141 -8.19 -21.56 -4.27
N ASP A 142 -8.88 -20.46 -4.02
CA ASP A 142 -10.31 -20.30 -4.29
C ASP A 142 -10.64 -19.96 -5.76
N GLY A 143 -9.60 -19.89 -6.61
CA GLY A 143 -9.72 -19.57 -8.03
C GLY A 143 -9.77 -18.08 -8.35
N SER A 144 -9.77 -17.19 -7.34
CA SER A 144 -9.66 -15.75 -7.56
C SER A 144 -8.26 -15.40 -8.05
N CYS A 145 -8.16 -14.50 -9.04
CA CYS A 145 -6.89 -14.05 -9.59
C CYS A 145 -6.80 -12.53 -9.54
N GLN A 146 -5.58 -12.03 -9.35
CA GLN A 146 -5.26 -10.61 -9.43
C GLN A 146 -4.03 -10.41 -10.32
N PRO A 147 -3.97 -9.35 -11.13
CA PRO A 147 -2.77 -9.05 -11.92
C PRO A 147 -1.58 -8.76 -11.01
N LEU A 148 -0.39 -9.22 -11.37
CA LEU A 148 0.86 -8.84 -10.72
C LEU A 148 1.23 -7.42 -11.21
N PRO A 149 1.21 -6.39 -10.35
CA PRO A 149 1.43 -5.01 -10.77
C PRO A 149 2.82 -4.80 -11.36
N ASP A 150 2.97 -3.83 -12.24
CA ASP A 150 4.28 -3.41 -12.75
C ASP A 150 5.16 -2.84 -11.62
N LEU A 151 6.49 -2.87 -11.81
CA LEU A 151 7.43 -2.45 -10.75
C LEU A 151 7.30 -0.97 -10.35
N ASN A 152 6.72 -0.13 -11.19
CA ASN A 152 6.42 1.28 -10.93
C ASN A 152 5.04 1.50 -10.26
N GLN A 153 4.24 0.45 -10.11
CA GLN A 153 2.97 0.47 -9.40
C GLN A 153 3.15 0.02 -7.94
N PRO A 154 2.17 0.23 -7.04
CA PRO A 154 2.21 -0.34 -5.70
C PRO A 154 2.34 -1.87 -5.72
N PRO A 155 2.92 -2.49 -4.67
CA PRO A 155 3.14 -3.94 -4.62
C PRO A 155 1.83 -4.72 -4.49
N LEU A 156 1.84 -5.98 -4.95
CA LEU A 156 0.75 -6.90 -4.69
C LEU A 156 0.72 -7.33 -3.22
N ILE A 157 -0.47 -7.30 -2.61
CA ILE A 157 -0.76 -7.82 -1.28
C ILE A 157 -2.02 -8.67 -1.38
N LEU A 158 -1.91 -9.97 -1.07
CA LEU A 158 -2.97 -10.96 -1.23
C LEU A 158 -3.37 -11.55 0.13
N PRO A 159 -4.49 -11.12 0.73
CA PRO A 159 -5.09 -11.80 1.87
C PRO A 159 -5.89 -13.02 1.41
N PHE A 160 -5.76 -14.14 2.14
CA PHE A 160 -6.53 -15.36 1.91
C PHE A 160 -7.09 -15.93 3.21
N GLY A 161 -8.34 -16.39 3.17
CA GLY A 161 -9.01 -17.04 4.30
C GLY A 161 -9.32 -16.16 5.50
N LEU A 162 -9.06 -14.83 5.41
CA LEU A 162 -9.46 -13.89 6.44
C LEU A 162 -10.97 -13.68 6.44
N ALA A 163 -11.55 -13.39 7.62
CA ALA A 163 -12.94 -13.00 7.73
C ALA A 163 -13.19 -11.70 6.94
N THR A 164 -14.34 -11.60 6.30
CA THR A 164 -14.74 -10.42 5.55
C THR A 164 -16.03 -9.85 6.12
N VAL A 165 -16.07 -8.53 6.27
CA VAL A 165 -17.31 -7.84 6.61
C VAL A 165 -18.14 -7.73 5.34
N PRO A 166 -19.46 -8.09 5.40
CA PRO A 166 -20.34 -7.88 4.27
C PRO A 166 -20.33 -6.42 3.85
N VAL A 167 -20.18 -6.22 2.54
CA VAL A 167 -20.22 -4.88 1.97
C VAL A 167 -21.56 -4.24 2.31
N ALA A 168 -21.54 -3.05 2.89
CA ALA A 168 -22.76 -2.29 3.09
C ALA A 168 -23.42 -2.08 1.72
N LYS A 169 -24.69 -2.48 1.55
CA LYS A 169 -25.42 -2.43 0.26
C LYS A 169 -25.39 -1.03 -0.40
N ARG A 170 -25.07 0.02 0.36
CA ARG A 170 -25.05 1.40 -0.11
C ARG A 170 -23.70 1.89 -0.62
N ASP A 171 -22.60 1.24 -0.22
CA ASP A 171 -21.26 1.68 -0.64
C ASP A 171 -20.29 0.49 -0.75
N PRO A 172 -20.19 -0.14 -1.94
CA PRO A 172 -19.35 -1.30 -2.17
C PRO A 172 -17.86 -0.96 -2.36
N ARG A 173 -17.44 0.29 -2.11
CA ARG A 173 -16.08 0.75 -2.40
C ARG A 173 -14.99 0.13 -1.52
N LEU A 174 -15.34 -0.38 -0.34
CA LEU A 174 -14.39 -0.99 0.58
C LEU A 174 -14.78 -2.43 0.92
N LEU A 175 -13.88 -3.36 0.65
CA LEU A 175 -13.95 -4.75 1.07
C LEU A 175 -13.07 -4.93 2.31
N LEU A 176 -13.66 -5.03 3.49
CA LEU A 176 -12.92 -5.18 4.73
C LEU A 176 -12.65 -6.65 5.04
N SER A 177 -11.37 -7.02 5.11
CA SER A 177 -10.88 -8.30 5.63
C SER A 177 -10.21 -8.07 6.99
N HIS A 178 -10.34 -8.99 7.93
CA HIS A 178 -9.80 -8.80 9.26
C HIS A 178 -9.47 -10.11 9.98
N ASP A 179 -8.65 -10.04 11.00
CA ASP A 179 -8.42 -11.14 11.93
C ASP A 179 -9.56 -11.28 12.97
N GLU A 180 -9.51 -12.34 13.76
CA GLU A 180 -10.57 -12.65 14.72
C GLU A 180 -10.71 -11.61 15.84
N THR A 181 -9.63 -10.93 16.22
CA THR A 181 -9.66 -9.94 17.31
C THR A 181 -10.50 -8.72 16.93
N ALA A 182 -10.60 -8.40 15.65
CA ALA A 182 -11.40 -7.28 15.14
C ALA A 182 -12.92 -7.48 15.34
N ASN A 183 -13.40 -8.70 15.55
CA ASN A 183 -14.83 -8.95 15.86
C ASN A 183 -15.32 -8.23 17.12
N GLN A 184 -14.41 -7.73 17.96
CA GLN A 184 -14.73 -6.94 19.15
C GLN A 184 -14.83 -5.43 18.87
N LEU A 185 -14.61 -5.01 17.63
CA LEU A 185 -14.78 -3.63 17.16
C LEU A 185 -16.12 -3.45 16.45
N ASP A 186 -16.63 -2.23 16.44
CA ASP A 186 -17.79 -1.88 15.60
C ASP A 186 -17.32 -1.70 14.13
N LEU A 187 -17.11 -2.85 13.47
CA LEU A 187 -16.58 -2.88 12.09
C LEU A 187 -17.45 -2.12 11.09
N PRO A 188 -18.80 -2.23 11.11
CA PRO A 188 -19.66 -1.46 10.21
C PRO A 188 -19.49 0.05 10.37
N ALA A 189 -19.44 0.55 11.61
CA ALA A 189 -19.26 1.98 11.87
C ALA A 189 -17.86 2.45 11.42
N LEU A 190 -16.83 1.68 11.71
CA LEU A 190 -15.45 1.99 11.28
C LEU A 190 -15.29 1.95 9.76
N GLN A 191 -15.94 1.01 9.07
CA GLN A 191 -15.95 0.94 7.62
C GLN A 191 -16.65 2.16 6.99
N GLN A 192 -17.79 2.57 7.55
CA GLN A 192 -18.48 3.79 7.11
C GLN A 192 -17.59 5.03 7.30
N GLN A 193 -16.99 5.18 8.48
CA GLN A 193 -16.07 6.29 8.75
C GLN A 193 -14.89 6.30 7.78
N MET A 194 -14.36 5.13 7.42
CA MET A 194 -13.27 5.04 6.47
C MET A 194 -13.68 5.44 5.06
N ASN A 195 -14.90 5.13 4.61
CA ASN A 195 -15.43 5.63 3.34
C ASN A 195 -15.48 7.17 3.32
N GLU A 196 -15.99 7.79 4.38
CA GLU A 196 -16.05 9.25 4.52
C GLU A 196 -14.65 9.88 4.54
N ILE A 197 -13.68 9.23 5.18
CA ILE A 197 -12.28 9.64 5.21
C ILE A 197 -11.68 9.58 3.79
N ILE A 198 -11.91 8.51 3.03
CA ILE A 198 -11.40 8.37 1.65
C ILE A 198 -11.96 9.45 0.75
N ASP A 199 -13.26 9.76 0.82
CA ASP A 199 -13.85 10.85 0.05
C ASP A 199 -13.21 12.21 0.38
N TYR A 200 -12.98 12.45 1.66
CA TYR A 200 -12.29 13.67 2.10
C TYR A 200 -10.83 13.72 1.60
N LEU A 201 -10.10 12.61 1.68
CA LEU A 201 -8.72 12.55 1.20
C LEU A 201 -8.64 12.75 -0.32
N ALA A 202 -9.54 12.12 -1.08
CA ALA A 202 -9.63 12.31 -2.53
C ALA A 202 -9.89 13.78 -2.89
N PHE A 203 -10.79 14.44 -2.15
CA PHE A 203 -11.02 15.88 -2.29
C PHE A 203 -9.77 16.73 -1.96
N GLN A 204 -9.02 16.37 -0.89
CA GLN A 204 -7.80 17.10 -0.51
C GLN A 204 -6.67 16.92 -1.53
N LEU A 205 -6.64 15.83 -2.26
CA LEU A 205 -5.63 15.50 -3.26
C LEU A 205 -6.06 15.90 -4.70
N ASP A 206 -7.29 16.40 -4.87
CA ASP A 206 -7.89 16.71 -6.16
C ASP A 206 -7.91 15.50 -7.12
N VAL A 207 -8.25 14.33 -6.57
CA VAL A 207 -8.37 13.08 -7.32
C VAL A 207 -9.79 12.52 -7.22
N THR A 208 -10.18 11.71 -8.20
CA THR A 208 -11.46 11.00 -8.15
C THR A 208 -11.39 9.87 -7.12
N PRO A 209 -12.40 9.73 -6.25
CA PRO A 209 -12.51 8.58 -5.37
C PRO A 209 -12.50 7.26 -6.15
N PRO A 210 -12.06 6.15 -5.54
CA PRO A 210 -11.96 4.87 -6.23
C PRO A 210 -13.30 4.42 -6.81
N THR A 211 -13.29 4.01 -8.07
CA THR A 211 -14.47 3.44 -8.77
C THR A 211 -14.56 1.93 -8.60
N HIS A 212 -13.48 1.28 -8.21
CA HIS A 212 -13.40 -0.15 -7.93
C HIS A 212 -13.20 -0.37 -6.44
N PRO A 213 -13.70 -1.48 -5.87
CA PRO A 213 -13.53 -1.76 -4.46
C PRO A 213 -12.05 -1.89 -4.07
N TRP A 214 -11.64 -1.13 -3.07
CA TRP A 214 -10.36 -1.36 -2.39
C TRP A 214 -10.53 -2.39 -1.29
N ARG A 215 -9.51 -3.17 -1.06
CA ARG A 215 -9.47 -4.11 0.05
C ARG A 215 -8.72 -3.50 1.24
N LEU A 216 -9.40 -3.42 2.37
CA LEU A 216 -8.80 -3.11 3.66
C LEU A 216 -8.49 -4.41 4.38
N VAL A 217 -7.30 -4.50 4.97
CA VAL A 217 -6.91 -5.63 5.81
C VAL A 217 -6.56 -5.12 7.20
N TRP A 218 -7.38 -5.41 8.18
CA TRP A 218 -7.20 -4.95 9.55
C TRP A 218 -6.70 -6.07 10.45
N LEU A 219 -5.54 -5.84 11.09
CA LEU A 219 -4.82 -6.85 11.84
C LEU A 219 -4.46 -6.37 13.25
N GLY A 220 -4.90 -7.09 14.27
CA GLY A 220 -4.50 -6.84 15.64
C GLY A 220 -3.03 -7.15 15.89
N ARG A 221 -2.33 -6.29 16.62
CA ARG A 221 -0.95 -6.48 17.05
C ARG A 221 -0.84 -6.25 18.54
N ASP A 222 -0.21 -7.16 19.24
CA ASP A 222 0.05 -6.94 20.65
C ASP A 222 0.90 -5.69 20.88
N VAL A 223 0.54 -4.90 21.88
CA VAL A 223 1.27 -3.66 22.23
C VAL A 223 2.72 -3.88 22.56
N ALA A 224 3.10 -5.10 22.98
CA ALA A 224 4.49 -5.46 23.25
C ALA A 224 5.33 -5.56 21.96
N THR A 225 4.73 -5.76 20.79
CA THR A 225 5.46 -5.94 19.53
C THR A 225 6.04 -4.65 18.96
N ARG A 226 5.71 -3.49 19.48
CA ARG A 226 6.17 -2.14 19.04
C ARG A 226 5.94 -1.81 17.55
N SER A 227 5.48 -2.75 16.74
CA SER A 227 5.29 -2.60 15.29
C SER A 227 3.82 -2.35 14.95
N LEU A 228 3.40 -1.11 15.12
CA LEU A 228 2.09 -0.65 14.68
C LEU A 228 2.26 0.24 13.46
N GLY A 229 1.81 -0.21 12.32
CA GLY A 229 1.92 0.51 11.05
C GLY A 229 0.97 -0.04 10.02
N GLY A 230 1.16 0.34 8.78
CA GLY A 230 0.42 -0.12 7.63
C GLY A 230 1.32 -0.45 6.44
N ALA A 231 0.69 -0.83 5.36
CA ALA A 231 1.31 -1.00 4.05
C ALA A 231 0.26 -0.80 2.96
N ALA A 232 0.57 0.03 1.98
CA ALA A 232 -0.22 0.17 0.77
C ALA A 232 0.27 -0.78 -0.31
N GLY A 233 -0.69 -1.37 -1.03
CA GLY A 233 -0.47 -2.19 -2.20
C GLY A 233 -1.42 -1.78 -3.33
N ASP A 234 -1.41 -2.53 -4.43
CA ASP A 234 -2.33 -2.27 -5.54
C ASP A 234 -3.77 -2.58 -5.10
N GLN A 235 -4.58 -1.53 -5.00
CA GLN A 235 -5.98 -1.57 -4.55
C GLN A 235 -6.22 -2.25 -3.19
N VAL A 236 -5.17 -2.36 -2.37
CA VAL A 236 -5.25 -2.95 -1.04
C VAL A 236 -4.37 -2.20 -0.06
N PHE A 237 -4.81 -2.06 1.16
CA PHE A 237 -3.95 -1.62 2.24
C PHE A 237 -4.18 -2.40 3.53
N VAL A 238 -3.09 -2.59 4.24
CA VAL A 238 -3.04 -3.25 5.54
C VAL A 238 -2.90 -2.19 6.61
N ALA A 239 -3.66 -2.28 7.68
CA ALA A 239 -3.49 -1.44 8.85
C ALA A 239 -3.51 -2.28 10.13
N ASN A 240 -2.54 -2.02 10.99
CA ASN A 240 -2.44 -2.69 12.28
C ASN A 240 -3.04 -1.84 13.40
N TYR A 241 -3.67 -2.50 14.36
CA TYR A 241 -4.21 -1.85 15.55
C TYR A 241 -3.73 -2.53 16.82
N PRO A 242 -3.61 -1.76 17.95
CA PRO A 242 -3.06 -2.31 19.19
C PRO A 242 -4.05 -3.25 19.88
N THR A 243 -3.55 -4.42 20.27
CA THR A 243 -4.26 -5.39 21.11
C THR A 243 -3.48 -5.63 22.41
N ARG A 244 -4.19 -6.07 23.44
CA ARG A 244 -3.62 -6.57 24.70
C ARG A 244 -4.41 -7.78 25.14
N ASP A 245 -3.73 -8.87 25.44
CA ASP A 245 -4.35 -10.15 25.83
C ASP A 245 -5.42 -10.62 24.81
N GLY A 246 -5.13 -10.45 23.52
CA GLY A 246 -6.02 -10.84 22.42
C GLY A 246 -7.26 -9.95 22.25
N LYS A 247 -7.30 -8.78 22.88
CA LYS A 247 -8.43 -7.84 22.77
C LYS A 247 -7.94 -6.48 22.23
N PRO A 248 -8.75 -5.80 21.39
CA PRO A 248 -8.45 -4.43 20.99
C PRO A 248 -8.31 -3.51 22.19
N THR A 249 -7.31 -2.65 22.19
CA THR A 249 -7.21 -1.60 23.23
C THR A 249 -8.21 -0.49 22.98
N PRO A 250 -8.54 0.37 23.97
CA PRO A 250 -9.43 1.52 23.76
C PRO A 250 -8.97 2.47 22.62
N GLN A 251 -7.68 2.50 22.33
CA GLN A 251 -7.12 3.33 21.26
C GLN A 251 -7.16 2.65 19.86
N ALA A 252 -7.53 1.36 19.80
CA ALA A 252 -7.51 0.59 18.57
C ALA A 252 -8.34 1.22 17.42
N PRO A 253 -9.60 1.68 17.63
CA PRO A 253 -10.40 2.29 16.57
C PRO A 253 -9.73 3.53 15.96
N LEU A 254 -9.25 4.43 16.80
CA LEU A 254 -8.60 5.66 16.35
C LEU A 254 -7.29 5.38 15.61
N ARG A 255 -6.47 4.46 16.15
CA ARG A 255 -5.21 4.07 15.54
C ARG A 255 -5.42 3.40 14.18
N LEU A 256 -6.44 2.55 14.11
CA LEU A 256 -6.81 1.84 12.90
C LEU A 256 -7.23 2.81 11.78
N LEU A 257 -8.14 3.75 12.08
CA LEU A 257 -8.57 4.76 11.12
C LEU A 257 -7.42 5.66 10.68
N ARG A 258 -6.53 6.07 11.60
CA ARG A 258 -5.36 6.89 11.25
C ARG A 258 -4.41 6.15 10.31
N THR A 259 -4.04 4.92 10.65
CA THR A 259 -3.16 4.11 9.81
C THR A 259 -3.81 3.84 8.45
N SER A 260 -5.10 3.47 8.43
CA SER A 260 -5.83 3.25 7.17
C SER A 260 -5.92 4.53 6.32
N ALA A 261 -6.12 5.69 6.93
CA ALA A 261 -6.14 6.97 6.22
C ALA A 261 -4.77 7.31 5.62
N HIS A 262 -3.68 7.03 6.36
CA HIS A 262 -2.31 7.19 5.89
C HIS A 262 -2.05 6.32 4.63
N GLU A 263 -2.37 5.04 4.71
CA GLU A 263 -2.19 4.10 3.59
C GLU A 263 -3.10 4.45 2.39
N ALA A 264 -4.31 4.97 2.65
CA ALA A 264 -5.20 5.44 1.59
C ALA A 264 -4.62 6.61 0.80
N VAL A 265 -3.86 7.51 1.43
CA VAL A 265 -3.14 8.59 0.73
C VAL A 265 -2.13 8.01 -0.26
N HIS A 266 -1.40 6.97 0.11
CA HIS A 266 -0.44 6.32 -0.80
C HIS A 266 -1.13 5.72 -2.03
N ILE A 267 -2.32 5.14 -1.89
CA ILE A 267 -3.07 4.58 -3.04
C ILE A 267 -3.68 5.70 -3.90
N LEU A 268 -4.15 6.78 -3.29
CA LEU A 268 -4.67 7.96 -4.00
C LEU A 268 -3.57 8.74 -4.72
N SER A 269 -2.32 8.62 -4.26
CA SER A 269 -1.16 9.26 -4.85
C SER A 269 -0.62 8.44 -6.02
N THR A 270 -0.90 8.85 -7.23
CA THR A 270 -0.55 8.11 -8.44
C THR A 270 0.87 8.35 -8.95
N ALA A 271 1.55 9.39 -8.47
CA ALA A 271 2.89 9.77 -8.91
C ALA A 271 3.96 9.43 -7.86
N PRO A 272 5.13 8.91 -8.26
CA PRO A 272 6.23 8.69 -7.34
C PRO A 272 6.74 10.01 -6.77
N GLN A 273 6.79 10.10 -5.45
CA GLN A 273 7.26 11.26 -4.69
C GLN A 273 8.53 10.90 -3.91
N PRO A 274 9.38 11.87 -3.54
CA PRO A 274 10.44 11.62 -2.57
C PRO A 274 9.86 11.01 -1.29
N THR A 275 10.53 10.01 -0.72
CA THR A 275 10.02 9.24 0.43
C THR A 275 9.57 10.14 1.58
N TRP A 276 10.36 11.19 1.91
CA TRP A 276 9.99 12.10 2.99
C TRP A 276 8.69 12.85 2.73
N VAL A 277 8.43 13.24 1.47
CA VAL A 277 7.21 13.92 1.05
C VAL A 277 6.03 12.98 1.16
N ASN A 278 6.18 11.79 0.58
CA ASN A 278 5.13 10.78 0.53
C ASN A 278 4.66 10.40 1.93
N GLU A 279 5.59 10.07 2.84
CA GLU A 279 5.28 9.69 4.22
C GLU A 279 4.71 10.86 5.03
N SER A 280 5.32 12.03 4.90
CA SER A 280 4.93 13.19 5.71
C SER A 280 3.58 13.78 5.31
N LEU A 281 3.27 13.80 4.02
CA LEU A 281 1.98 14.26 3.55
C LEU A 281 0.87 13.27 3.87
N ALA A 282 1.12 11.96 3.71
CA ALA A 282 0.19 10.93 4.10
C ALA A 282 -0.17 11.03 5.59
N GLU A 283 0.83 11.21 6.45
CA GLU A 283 0.61 11.38 7.88
C GLU A 283 -0.16 12.67 8.22
N TYR A 284 0.20 13.78 7.59
CA TYR A 284 -0.52 15.05 7.77
C TYR A 284 -1.98 14.94 7.36
N LEU A 285 -2.25 14.43 6.16
CA LEU A 285 -3.62 14.30 5.64
C LEU A 285 -4.46 13.33 6.46
N ALA A 286 -3.88 12.23 6.94
CA ALA A 286 -4.56 11.30 7.85
C ALA A 286 -4.99 12.01 9.15
N ILE A 287 -4.08 12.77 9.78
CA ILE A 287 -4.39 13.56 10.98
C ILE A 287 -5.47 14.62 10.70
N LYS A 288 -5.35 15.33 9.56
CA LYS A 288 -6.31 16.35 9.13
C LYS A 288 -7.71 15.76 8.92
N ALA A 289 -7.81 14.57 8.31
CA ALA A 289 -9.06 13.84 8.13
C ALA A 289 -9.70 13.46 9.48
N LEU A 290 -8.93 12.87 10.39
CA LEU A 290 -9.44 12.51 11.71
C LEU A 290 -9.97 13.74 12.49
N ARG A 291 -9.30 14.86 12.39
CA ARG A 291 -9.77 16.13 12.97
C ARG A 291 -11.09 16.60 12.36
N ARG A 292 -11.20 16.53 11.03
CA ARG A 292 -12.42 16.92 10.30
C ARG A 292 -13.66 16.16 10.77
N PHE A 293 -13.49 14.86 11.04
CA PHE A 293 -14.58 13.99 11.50
C PHE A 293 -14.73 13.93 13.03
N ARG A 294 -14.00 14.76 13.76
CA ARG A 294 -14.02 14.78 15.24
C ARG A 294 -13.72 13.43 15.89
N LEU A 295 -12.98 12.58 15.17
CA LEU A 295 -12.58 11.24 15.62
C LEU A 295 -11.36 11.27 16.54
N HIS A 296 -10.99 12.42 17.07
CA HIS A 296 -9.77 12.63 17.81
C HIS A 296 -10.04 13.06 19.26
N GLN A 297 -9.35 12.45 20.16
CA GLN A 297 -8.92 13.11 21.37
C GLN A 297 -7.61 13.85 21.00
N VAL A 298 -7.69 15.17 20.96
CA VAL A 298 -6.82 16.09 20.19
C VAL A 298 -5.35 16.17 20.62
N THR A 299 -4.82 15.26 21.33
CA THR A 299 -3.43 15.27 21.78
C THR A 299 -2.40 15.08 20.66
N ALA A 300 -2.85 14.64 19.46
CA ALA A 300 -1.92 14.03 18.51
C ALA A 300 -0.86 14.96 17.90
N VAL A 301 -1.16 16.22 17.57
CA VAL A 301 -0.18 17.06 16.82
C VAL A 301 0.80 17.75 17.75
N ASN A 302 0.34 18.28 18.87
CA ASN A 302 1.25 18.80 19.88
C ASN A 302 2.14 17.70 20.46
N GLU A 303 1.59 16.50 20.67
CA GLU A 303 2.36 15.32 21.07
C GLU A 303 3.36 14.89 19.99
N LEU A 304 3.02 14.98 18.71
CA LEU A 304 3.96 14.70 17.63
C LEU A 304 5.10 15.71 17.61
N ALA A 305 4.81 16.99 17.75
CA ALA A 305 5.84 18.03 17.79
C ALA A 305 6.76 17.88 19.00
N GLU A 306 6.22 17.55 20.20
CA GLU A 306 7.00 17.28 21.39
C GLU A 306 7.79 15.96 21.29
N ARG A 307 7.20 14.92 20.72
CA ARG A 307 7.92 13.68 20.41
C ARG A 307 9.04 13.90 19.40
N GLY A 308 8.86 14.82 18.46
CA GLY A 308 9.89 15.20 17.49
C GLY A 308 11.17 15.72 18.14
N LYS A 309 11.04 16.45 19.24
CA LYS A 309 12.19 16.96 20.02
C LYS A 309 12.95 15.84 20.76
N GLN A 310 12.27 14.73 21.05
CA GLN A 310 12.84 13.56 21.74
C GLN A 310 13.38 12.50 20.77
N LEU A 311 13.13 12.65 19.46
CA LEU A 311 13.64 11.70 18.46
C LEU A 311 15.15 11.86 18.29
N PRO A 312 15.86 10.76 18.02
CA PRO A 312 17.19 10.84 17.46
C PRO A 312 17.18 11.78 16.25
N HIS A 313 18.18 12.65 16.17
CA HIS A 313 18.32 13.61 15.05
C HIS A 313 17.17 14.64 14.90
N GLY A 314 16.38 14.93 15.95
CA GLY A 314 15.24 15.86 15.92
C GLY A 314 15.57 17.24 15.36
N GLU A 315 16.78 17.73 15.53
CA GLU A 315 17.28 19.01 15.00
C GLU A 315 17.60 18.96 13.49
N SER A 316 17.72 17.77 12.88
CA SER A 316 18.04 17.65 11.45
C SER A 316 16.89 18.11 10.58
N GLY A 317 17.24 18.82 9.49
CA GLY A 317 16.27 19.17 8.44
C GLY A 317 15.83 17.94 7.63
N LEU A 318 14.63 18.01 7.04
CA LEU A 318 14.03 16.91 6.27
C LEU A 318 14.88 16.51 5.05
N TYR A 319 15.57 17.45 4.40
CA TYR A 319 16.47 17.14 3.29
C TYR A 319 17.67 16.31 3.71
N ARG A 320 18.24 16.59 4.89
CA ARG A 320 19.29 15.74 5.45
C ARG A 320 18.74 14.38 5.82
N ALA A 321 17.59 14.35 6.49
CA ALA A 321 16.94 13.08 6.86
C ALA A 321 16.67 12.20 5.63
N ALA A 322 16.20 12.80 4.52
CA ALA A 322 16.00 12.08 3.27
C ALA A 322 17.28 11.45 2.72
N ARG A 323 18.39 12.21 2.69
CA ARG A 323 19.69 11.68 2.23
C ARG A 323 20.21 10.53 3.11
N GLU A 324 20.13 10.69 4.44
CA GLU A 324 20.59 9.65 5.37
C GLU A 324 19.76 8.37 5.24
N VAL A 325 18.42 8.49 5.10
CA VAL A 325 17.55 7.34 4.85
C VAL A 325 17.87 6.66 3.51
N MET A 326 18.12 7.44 2.46
CA MET A 326 18.53 6.89 1.16
C MET A 326 19.90 6.20 1.23
N ALA A 327 20.80 6.67 2.11
CA ALA A 327 22.09 6.03 2.40
C ALA A 327 21.97 4.79 3.30
N GLY A 328 20.76 4.45 3.78
CA GLY A 328 20.47 3.26 4.58
C GLY A 328 20.31 3.52 6.09
N ASP A 329 20.52 4.74 6.58
CA ASP A 329 20.31 5.08 7.99
C ASP A 329 18.83 5.36 8.29
N ARG A 330 18.12 4.32 8.67
CA ARG A 330 16.69 4.40 8.98
C ARG A 330 16.38 5.08 10.32
N SER A 331 17.36 5.44 11.14
CA SER A 331 17.15 6.18 12.38
C SER A 331 16.54 7.58 12.15
N TYR A 332 16.72 8.12 10.95
CA TYR A 332 16.11 9.39 10.52
C TYR A 332 14.66 9.27 10.03
N TYR A 333 14.19 8.06 9.70
CA TYR A 333 12.87 7.83 9.12
C TYR A 333 11.70 8.38 9.98
N PRO A 334 11.70 8.28 11.32
CA PRO A 334 10.64 8.85 12.15
C PRO A 334 10.44 10.37 12.01
N LEU A 335 11.44 11.10 11.53
CA LEU A 335 11.32 12.55 11.26
C LEU A 335 10.30 12.86 10.17
N PHE A 336 10.10 11.97 9.21
CA PHE A 336 9.10 12.15 8.15
C PHE A 336 7.69 12.24 8.73
N TYR A 337 7.37 11.38 9.70
CA TYR A 337 6.06 11.38 10.35
C TYR A 337 5.84 12.58 11.28
N VAL A 338 6.89 13.03 11.97
CA VAL A 338 6.75 14.05 13.01
C VAL A 338 7.05 15.44 12.47
N LYS A 339 8.29 15.67 12.03
CA LYS A 339 8.72 16.97 11.52
C LYS A 339 8.12 17.28 10.15
N GLY A 340 7.99 16.24 9.31
CA GLY A 340 7.39 16.37 8.00
C GLY A 340 5.89 16.67 8.04
N SER A 341 5.11 16.00 8.86
CA SER A 341 3.68 16.33 9.02
C SER A 341 3.49 17.74 9.60
N SER A 342 4.35 18.16 10.51
CA SER A 342 4.34 19.54 11.07
C SER A 342 4.70 20.60 10.01
N PHE A 343 5.57 20.26 9.06
CA PHE A 343 5.87 21.11 7.91
C PHE A 343 4.61 21.33 7.07
N TRP A 344 3.91 20.27 6.68
CA TRP A 344 2.69 20.37 5.88
C TRP A 344 1.56 21.09 6.61
N GLU A 345 1.40 20.85 7.91
CA GLU A 345 0.42 21.58 8.72
C GLU A 345 0.71 23.07 8.77
N THR A 346 1.97 23.44 8.94
CA THR A 346 2.36 24.86 8.96
C THR A 346 2.18 25.50 7.59
N LEU A 347 2.57 24.80 6.53
CA LEU A 347 2.38 25.28 5.16
C LEU A 347 0.89 25.47 4.83
N ASP A 348 0.03 24.48 5.16
CA ASP A 348 -1.40 24.57 4.89
C ASP A 348 -2.06 25.75 5.62
N ARG A 349 -1.63 26.03 6.85
CA ARG A 349 -2.09 27.21 7.60
C ARG A 349 -1.63 28.53 6.97
N GLU A 350 -0.38 28.63 6.52
CA GLU A 350 0.11 29.84 5.84
C GLU A 350 -0.58 30.04 4.48
N LEU A 351 -0.90 28.93 3.77
CA LEU A 351 -1.71 28.99 2.54
C LEU A 351 -3.10 29.56 2.81
N GLN A 352 -3.78 29.07 3.86
CA GLN A 352 -5.11 29.55 4.24
C GLN A 352 -5.11 31.05 4.61
N HIS A 353 -4.05 31.55 5.26
CA HIS A 353 -3.88 32.98 5.52
C HIS A 353 -3.72 33.83 4.25
N ASN A 354 -3.35 33.21 3.13
CA ASN A 354 -3.17 33.86 1.83
C ASN A 354 -4.25 33.40 0.80
N ASP A 355 -5.43 33.00 1.27
CA ASP A 355 -6.58 32.58 0.45
C ASP A 355 -6.24 31.44 -0.53
N ALA A 356 -5.22 30.65 -0.22
CA ALA A 356 -4.80 29.47 -0.96
C ALA A 356 -5.09 28.18 -0.19
N THR A 357 -5.02 27.04 -0.85
CA THR A 357 -5.25 25.72 -0.24
C THR A 357 -4.20 24.72 -0.70
N LEU A 358 -3.89 23.77 0.18
CA LEU A 358 -2.96 22.70 -0.15
C LEU A 358 -3.48 21.86 -1.34
N ALA A 359 -4.79 21.60 -1.42
CA ALA A 359 -5.41 20.89 -2.53
C ALA A 359 -5.15 21.53 -3.91
N ARG A 360 -5.14 22.86 -3.99
CA ARG A 360 -4.81 23.59 -5.23
C ARG A 360 -3.32 23.65 -5.53
N LEU A 361 -2.50 23.56 -4.49
CA LEU A 361 -1.04 23.64 -4.60
C LEU A 361 -0.39 22.32 -5.00
N LEU A 362 -0.85 21.20 -4.44
CA LEU A 362 -0.27 19.85 -4.66
C LEU A 362 -0.13 19.47 -6.15
N PRO A 363 -1.14 19.68 -7.02
CA PRO A 363 -0.96 19.40 -8.45
C PRO A 363 0.17 20.22 -9.09
N GLN A 364 0.36 21.47 -8.65
CA GLN A 364 1.40 22.37 -9.16
C GLN A 364 2.80 22.00 -8.63
N LEU A 365 2.88 21.32 -7.49
CA LEU A 365 4.11 20.74 -6.94
C LEU A 365 4.43 19.35 -7.50
N GLY A 366 3.76 18.93 -8.59
CA GLY A 366 4.02 17.66 -9.24
C GLY A 366 3.40 16.45 -8.53
N TRP A 367 2.44 16.66 -7.63
CA TRP A 367 1.78 15.55 -6.95
C TRP A 367 1.04 14.58 -7.89
N LEU A 368 0.56 15.08 -9.02
CA LEU A 368 -0.13 14.28 -10.04
C LEU A 368 0.76 13.95 -11.24
N LEU A 369 1.93 14.58 -11.38
CA LEU A 369 2.82 14.43 -12.54
C LEU A 369 4.21 14.03 -12.03
N PRO A 370 4.69 12.80 -12.29
CA PRO A 370 6.05 12.42 -11.97
C PRO A 370 7.03 13.34 -12.71
N GLN A 371 8.11 13.75 -12.05
CA GLN A 371 9.21 14.59 -12.54
C GLN A 371 9.02 16.11 -12.43
N LEU A 372 7.89 16.63 -11.99
CA LEU A 372 7.73 18.05 -11.68
C LEU A 372 7.84 18.29 -10.17
N GLY A 373 8.43 19.41 -9.81
CA GLY A 373 8.45 19.90 -8.43
C GLY A 373 9.60 19.42 -7.56
N TRP A 374 10.36 18.37 -7.97
CA TRP A 374 11.38 17.75 -7.15
C TRP A 374 12.70 17.54 -7.87
N LEU A 375 13.81 17.77 -7.15
CA LEU A 375 15.14 17.37 -7.57
C LEU A 375 15.39 15.88 -7.23
N ALA A 376 16.37 15.26 -7.88
CA ALA A 376 16.74 13.87 -7.67
C ALA A 376 17.09 13.52 -6.21
N ASP A 377 17.52 14.50 -5.41
CA ASP A 377 17.84 14.37 -4.00
C ASP A 377 16.64 14.63 -3.06
N GLY A 378 15.43 14.79 -3.64
CA GLY A 378 14.20 15.00 -2.91
C GLY A 378 13.97 16.43 -2.41
N ARG A 379 14.75 17.42 -2.87
CA ARG A 379 14.49 18.84 -2.60
C ARG A 379 13.45 19.40 -3.57
N PHE A 380 12.75 20.46 -3.16
CA PHE A 380 11.96 21.25 -4.09
C PHE A 380 12.84 21.83 -5.19
N ASP A 381 12.37 21.78 -6.44
CA ASP A 381 13.04 22.44 -7.55
C ASP A 381 12.86 23.97 -7.49
N THR A 382 13.51 24.70 -8.39
CA THR A 382 13.45 26.17 -8.43
C THR A 382 12.02 26.67 -8.63
N ALA A 383 11.26 26.05 -9.55
CA ALA A 383 9.88 26.46 -9.85
C ALA A 383 8.95 26.28 -8.65
N SER A 384 9.08 25.16 -7.93
CA SER A 384 8.32 24.91 -6.70
C SER A 384 8.67 25.89 -5.59
N ASN A 385 9.95 26.23 -5.42
CA ASN A 385 10.40 27.23 -4.45
C ASN A 385 9.84 28.63 -4.79
N GLU A 386 9.86 29.03 -6.05
CA GLU A 386 9.29 30.29 -6.52
C GLU A 386 7.77 30.34 -6.34
N LEU A 387 7.07 29.25 -6.66
CA LEU A 387 5.63 29.11 -6.46
C LEU A 387 5.25 29.26 -4.97
N LEU A 388 5.95 28.55 -4.08
CA LEU A 388 5.71 28.63 -2.64
C LEU A 388 6.01 30.03 -2.09
N ALA A 389 7.15 30.62 -2.47
CA ALA A 389 7.52 31.98 -2.08
C ALA A 389 6.53 33.02 -2.61
N GLY A 390 6.02 32.86 -3.82
CA GLY A 390 5.01 33.76 -4.41
C GLY A 390 3.65 33.61 -3.73
N THR A 391 3.30 32.43 -3.25
CA THR A 391 1.99 32.13 -2.64
C THR A 391 1.92 32.60 -1.19
N ILE A 392 2.92 32.30 -0.35
CA ILE A 392 2.91 32.63 1.08
C ILE A 392 3.86 33.77 1.50
N GLY A 393 4.53 34.35 0.54
CA GLY A 393 5.54 35.42 0.74
C GLY A 393 6.94 34.84 0.97
N SER A 394 7.93 35.48 0.35
CA SER A 394 9.33 35.00 0.36
C SER A 394 9.95 34.89 1.76
N GLU A 395 9.60 35.78 2.69
CA GLU A 395 10.11 35.75 4.06
C GLU A 395 9.52 34.58 4.84
N THR A 396 8.20 34.36 4.73
CA THR A 396 7.49 33.22 5.35
C THR A 396 8.04 31.90 4.82
N TRP A 397 8.19 31.79 3.50
CA TRP A 397 8.75 30.58 2.88
C TRP A 397 10.19 30.32 3.37
N ARG A 398 11.05 31.32 3.38
CA ARG A 398 12.43 31.21 3.85
C ARG A 398 12.51 30.78 5.32
N ARG A 399 11.64 31.31 6.20
CA ARG A 399 11.56 30.91 7.60
C ARG A 399 11.14 29.43 7.74
N LEU A 400 10.12 29.01 6.98
CA LEU A 400 9.58 27.65 6.99
C LEU A 400 10.61 26.65 6.46
N SER A 401 11.25 26.94 5.33
CA SER A 401 12.30 26.12 4.72
C SER A 401 13.48 25.89 5.65
N ARG A 402 13.96 26.95 6.31
CA ARG A 402 15.06 26.82 7.30
C ARG A 402 14.68 25.95 8.47
N HIS A 403 13.48 26.14 9.00
CA HIS A 403 13.04 25.44 10.21
C HIS A 403 12.83 23.94 9.96
N TYR A 404 12.18 23.59 8.86
CA TYR A 404 11.79 22.19 8.59
C TYR A 404 12.71 21.48 7.62
N LEU A 405 13.09 22.12 6.52
CA LEU A 405 13.84 21.47 5.44
C LEU A 405 15.34 21.49 5.69
N GLY A 406 15.84 22.49 6.43
CA GLY A 406 17.26 22.62 6.72
C GLY A 406 18.05 23.20 5.54
N GLU A 407 17.47 24.14 4.80
CA GLU A 407 18.19 24.85 3.75
C GLU A 407 19.31 25.72 4.35
N PRO A 408 20.46 25.83 3.67
CA PRO A 408 21.57 26.67 4.12
C PRO A 408 21.14 28.13 4.21
N ARG A 409 21.81 28.87 5.08
CA ARG A 409 21.63 30.32 5.29
C ARG A 409 22.00 31.12 4.06
#